data_1c9e1be1f1ede48dc1eca5e7fe5ed071
#
_entry.id   1c9e1be1f1ede48dc1eca5e7fe5ed071
#
_cell.length_a   1.000
_cell.length_b   1.000
_cell.length_c   1.000
_cell.angle_alpha   90.00
_cell.angle_beta   90.00
_cell.angle_gamma   90.00
#
_symmetry.space_group_name_H-M   'P 1'
#
loop_
_entity.id
_entity.type
_entity.pdbx_description
1 polymer ?
#
loop_
_entity_poly.entity_id
_entity_poly.type
_entity_poly.pdbx_seq_one_letter_code
_entity_poly.pdbx_strand_id
1 'polypeptide(L)'
;MQNKMQNKMKKLLHWVNGIKLRYKLAIIYSMFCFLPVMLLFWLSFLQMRSIIGDKEKMNLQSYLQQSVSSMDRTLDGYNSLSDYIAFDRTLAEVFSMEYGTPYEQYEQLTQKVDPILRSSSYFHGGMQRITIYTDNGMVKHDTTVAPVSEIEETDWYQKTLEHPGLNWFVNYQEKTLFSARKLSFSGVREGVNILYMDVDYQKLFTPYAETLISECGLYITDQEGKLVFEESRFSGK
;
A
#
# COMPACT_ATOMS: atom_id res chain seq x y z
N MET A 1 62.26 4.50 10.73
CA MET A 1 61.26 5.45 10.23
C MET A 1 61.59 6.91 10.60
N GLN A 2 62.13 7.21 11.76
CA GLN A 2 62.49 8.55 12.24
C GLN A 2 63.52 9.31 11.37
N ASN A 3 64.57 8.65 10.84
CA ASN A 3 65.61 9.29 10.05
C ASN A 3 65.13 9.85 8.68
N LYS A 4 64.07 9.22 8.07
CA LYS A 4 63.51 9.66 6.79
C LYS A 4 62.63 10.91 6.96
N MET A 5 62.00 11.05 8.11
CA MET A 5 61.17 12.21 8.46
C MET A 5 62.00 13.43 8.80
N GLN A 6 63.14 13.28 9.53
CA GLN A 6 64.08 14.31 9.81
C GLN A 6 64.78 14.89 8.55
N ASN A 7 65.10 14.03 7.58
CA ASN A 7 65.69 14.48 6.31
C ASN A 7 64.70 15.22 5.40
N LYS A 8 63.43 14.87 5.43
CA LYS A 8 62.38 15.65 4.74
C LYS A 8 62.17 17.02 5.38
N MET A 9 62.18 17.05 6.70
CA MET A 9 61.99 18.30 7.45
C MET A 9 63.16 19.27 7.25
N LYS A 10 64.41 18.81 7.22
CA LYS A 10 65.60 19.62 6.90
C LYS A 10 65.58 20.15 5.46
N LYS A 11 65.13 19.36 4.47
CA LYS A 11 64.95 19.82 3.08
C LYS A 11 63.88 20.90 2.94
N LEU A 12 62.76 20.74 3.64
CA LEU A 12 61.69 21.77 3.71
C LEU A 12 62.15 23.07 4.34
N LEU A 13 62.91 23.00 5.44
CA LEU A 13 63.47 24.17 6.11
C LEU A 13 64.50 24.91 5.22
N HIS A 14 65.31 24.16 4.46
CA HIS A 14 66.30 24.77 3.55
C HIS A 14 65.64 25.42 2.32
N TRP A 15 64.54 24.83 1.81
CA TRP A 15 63.74 25.40 0.73
C TRP A 15 63.02 26.70 1.16
N VAL A 16 62.42 26.70 2.36
CA VAL A 16 61.77 27.87 2.95
C VAL A 16 62.77 29.00 3.22
N ASN A 17 64.03 28.71 3.57
CA ASN A 17 65.05 29.74 3.79
C ASN A 17 65.53 30.44 2.52
N GLY A 18 65.42 29.83 1.33
CA GLY A 18 65.79 30.41 0.05
C GLY A 18 64.77 31.38 -0.55
N ILE A 19 63.56 31.44 -0.02
CA ILE A 19 62.47 32.30 -0.53
C ILE A 19 62.64 33.73 -0.04
N LYS A 20 62.49 34.74 -0.94
CA LYS A 20 62.56 36.17 -0.55
C LYS A 20 61.48 36.49 0.50
N LEU A 21 61.79 37.34 1.46
CA LEU A 21 60.95 37.67 2.62
C LEU A 21 59.49 38.02 2.23
N ARG A 22 59.30 38.73 1.13
CA ARG A 22 57.98 39.13 0.63
C ARG A 22 57.06 37.93 0.30
N TYR A 23 57.64 36.87 -0.23
CA TYR A 23 56.89 35.66 -0.57
C TYR A 23 56.61 34.80 0.67
N LYS A 24 57.53 34.79 1.66
CA LYS A 24 57.26 34.15 2.95
C LYS A 24 56.06 34.79 3.65
N LEU A 25 56.03 36.13 3.70
CA LEU A 25 54.92 36.90 4.27
C LEU A 25 53.62 36.64 3.54
N ALA A 26 53.62 36.60 2.20
CA ALA A 26 52.43 36.33 1.38
C ALA A 26 51.87 34.92 1.63
N ILE A 27 52.75 33.92 1.74
CA ILE A 27 52.33 32.51 2.02
C ILE A 27 51.74 32.41 3.43
N ILE A 28 52.37 33.01 4.43
CA ILE A 28 51.86 32.99 5.81
C ILE A 28 50.50 33.68 5.89
N TYR A 29 50.34 34.82 5.23
CA TYR A 29 49.08 35.58 5.20
C TYR A 29 47.99 34.82 4.47
N SER A 30 48.31 34.24 3.31
CA SER A 30 47.41 33.37 2.55
C SER A 30 46.98 32.16 3.37
N MET A 31 47.91 31.49 4.03
CA MET A 31 47.60 30.33 4.86
C MET A 31 46.70 30.69 6.04
N PHE A 32 46.93 31.86 6.67
CA PHE A 32 46.15 32.35 7.82
C PHE A 32 44.72 32.75 7.40
N CYS A 33 44.53 33.23 6.17
CA CYS A 33 43.21 33.55 5.62
C CYS A 33 42.47 32.31 5.09
N PHE A 34 43.16 31.39 4.36
CA PHE A 34 42.53 30.23 3.74
C PHE A 34 42.20 29.13 4.73
N LEU A 35 43.04 28.93 5.77
CA LEU A 35 42.88 27.82 6.70
C LEU A 35 41.54 27.90 7.49
N PRO A 36 41.16 29.03 8.08
CA PRO A 36 39.87 29.14 8.76
C PRO A 36 38.67 29.02 7.81
N VAL A 37 38.79 29.56 6.61
CA VAL A 37 37.71 29.42 5.59
C VAL A 37 37.52 27.96 5.18
N MET A 38 38.63 27.24 4.95
CA MET A 38 38.58 25.81 4.62
C MET A 38 38.01 24.97 5.77
N LEU A 39 38.37 25.33 7.01
CA LEU A 39 37.86 24.64 8.20
C LEU A 39 36.35 24.87 8.37
N LEU A 40 35.87 26.10 8.19
CA LEU A 40 34.44 26.41 8.21
C LEU A 40 33.68 25.71 7.09
N PHE A 41 34.25 25.69 5.89
CA PHE A 41 33.64 24.93 4.77
C PHE A 41 33.54 23.44 5.06
N TRP A 42 34.61 22.84 5.62
CA TRP A 42 34.62 21.43 6.00
C TRP A 42 33.58 21.11 7.08
N LEU A 43 33.49 21.94 8.11
CA LEU A 43 32.49 21.78 9.17
C LEU A 43 31.07 21.93 8.61
N SER A 44 30.82 22.94 7.77
CA SER A 44 29.51 23.12 7.09
C SER A 44 29.16 21.97 6.20
N PHE A 45 30.11 21.39 5.48
CA PHE A 45 29.90 20.24 4.62
C PHE A 45 29.51 18.98 5.41
N LEU A 46 30.18 18.74 6.55
CA LEU A 46 29.83 17.61 7.45
C LEU A 46 28.41 17.78 8.03
N GLN A 47 28.08 19.00 8.45
CA GLN A 47 26.76 19.33 9.01
C GLN A 47 25.66 19.21 7.96
N MET A 48 25.92 19.64 6.72
CA MET A 48 24.97 19.54 5.62
C MET A 48 24.65 18.07 5.25
N ARG A 49 25.65 17.19 5.24
CA ARG A 49 25.45 15.76 5.02
C ARG A 49 24.55 15.13 6.07
N SER A 50 24.74 15.44 7.34
CA SER A 50 23.90 14.94 8.43
C SER A 50 22.45 15.40 8.28
N ILE A 51 22.25 16.71 8.03
CA ILE A 51 20.93 17.32 7.89
C ILE A 51 20.17 16.74 6.70
N ILE A 52 20.83 16.50 5.57
CA ILE A 52 20.18 15.92 4.38
C ILE A 52 19.74 14.49 4.68
N GLY A 53 20.61 13.65 5.24
CA GLY A 53 20.28 12.27 5.58
C GLY A 53 19.13 12.16 6.59
N ASP A 54 19.13 13.01 7.61
CA ASP A 54 18.05 13.03 8.62
C ASP A 54 16.71 13.49 8.01
N LYS A 55 16.75 14.49 7.11
CA LYS A 55 15.55 14.94 6.39
C LYS A 55 14.99 13.88 5.45
N GLU A 56 15.83 13.18 4.71
CA GLU A 56 15.38 12.08 3.82
C GLU A 56 14.72 10.97 4.62
N LYS A 57 15.32 10.58 5.76
CA LYS A 57 14.74 9.59 6.65
C LYS A 57 13.39 10.03 7.22
N MET A 58 13.29 11.27 7.69
CA MET A 58 12.03 11.83 8.20
C MET A 58 10.96 11.91 7.11
N ASN A 59 11.32 12.32 5.90
CA ASN A 59 10.39 12.38 4.77
C ASN A 59 9.87 11.01 4.40
N LEU A 60 10.76 10.00 4.33
CA LEU A 60 10.38 8.63 4.04
C LEU A 60 9.46 8.07 5.12
N GLN A 61 9.77 8.30 6.39
CA GLN A 61 8.94 7.86 7.52
C GLN A 61 7.55 8.52 7.48
N SER A 62 7.48 9.83 7.23
CA SER A 62 6.22 10.56 7.10
C SER A 62 5.40 10.07 5.90
N TYR A 63 6.07 9.79 4.79
CA TYR A 63 5.45 9.22 3.60
C TYR A 63 4.85 7.85 3.88
N LEU A 64 5.61 6.93 4.51
CA LEU A 64 5.12 5.60 4.86
C LEU A 64 3.91 5.68 5.80
N GLN A 65 3.97 6.54 6.81
CA GLN A 65 2.86 6.74 7.74
C GLN A 65 1.61 7.28 7.04
N GLN A 66 1.78 8.23 6.11
CA GLN A 66 0.67 8.76 5.31
C GLN A 66 0.09 7.68 4.38
N SER A 67 0.95 6.86 3.76
CA SER A 67 0.53 5.76 2.88
C SER A 67 -0.28 4.72 3.64
N VAL A 68 0.20 4.27 4.80
CA VAL A 68 -0.54 3.34 5.69
C VAL A 68 -1.89 3.92 6.07
N SER A 69 -1.93 5.17 6.57
CA SER A 69 -3.19 5.82 6.95
C SER A 69 -4.16 6.02 5.78
N SER A 70 -3.65 6.19 4.57
CA SER A 70 -4.49 6.30 3.37
C SER A 70 -5.05 4.94 2.95
N MET A 71 -4.24 3.88 3.06
CA MET A 71 -4.66 2.51 2.80
C MET A 71 -5.73 2.06 3.80
N ASP A 72 -5.50 2.30 5.10
CA ASP A 72 -6.47 2.00 6.16
C ASP A 72 -7.81 2.67 5.87
N ARG A 73 -7.82 3.96 5.53
CA ARG A 73 -9.06 4.67 5.17
C ARG A 73 -9.77 4.08 3.97
N THR A 74 -9.03 3.60 2.98
CA THR A 74 -9.62 2.96 1.80
C THR A 74 -10.25 1.63 2.18
N LEU A 75 -9.55 0.80 2.97
CA LEU A 75 -10.07 -0.46 3.47
C LEU A 75 -11.28 -0.26 4.40
N ASP A 76 -11.25 0.75 5.27
CA ASP A 76 -12.40 1.12 6.11
C ASP A 76 -13.62 1.55 5.27
N GLY A 77 -13.39 2.20 4.14
CA GLY A 77 -14.44 2.48 3.17
C GLY A 77 -15.11 1.21 2.63
N TYR A 78 -14.32 0.21 2.26
CA TYR A 78 -14.85 -1.08 1.81
C TYR A 78 -15.51 -1.88 2.95
N ASN A 79 -14.95 -1.81 4.17
CA ASN A 79 -15.56 -2.43 5.34
C ASN A 79 -16.94 -1.82 5.62
N SER A 80 -17.05 -0.49 5.57
CA SER A 80 -18.31 0.24 5.75
C SER A 80 -19.33 -0.10 4.66
N LEU A 81 -18.87 -0.27 3.42
CA LEU A 81 -19.73 -0.72 2.32
C LEU A 81 -20.24 -2.14 2.55
N SER A 82 -19.38 -3.05 3.02
CA SER A 82 -19.79 -4.40 3.40
C SER A 82 -20.87 -4.40 4.49
N ASP A 83 -20.71 -3.54 5.50
CA ASP A 83 -21.70 -3.38 6.55
C ASP A 83 -23.01 -2.81 6.00
N TYR A 84 -22.95 -1.79 5.16
CA TYR A 84 -24.14 -1.22 4.52
C TYR A 84 -24.93 -2.29 3.77
N ILE A 85 -24.25 -3.09 2.93
CA ILE A 85 -24.90 -4.17 2.16
C ILE A 85 -25.44 -5.26 3.08
N ALA A 86 -24.69 -5.64 4.12
CA ALA A 86 -25.09 -6.71 5.04
C ALA A 86 -26.34 -6.38 5.86
N PHE A 87 -26.57 -5.09 6.14
CA PHE A 87 -27.72 -4.61 6.91
C PHE A 87 -28.81 -3.97 6.05
N ASP A 88 -28.67 -4.01 4.72
CA ASP A 88 -29.68 -3.46 3.82
C ASP A 88 -30.96 -4.29 3.87
N ARG A 89 -32.07 -3.61 4.23
CA ARG A 89 -33.36 -4.25 4.41
C ARG A 89 -33.95 -4.73 3.09
N THR A 90 -33.72 -4.01 1.99
CA THR A 90 -34.25 -4.36 0.68
C THR A 90 -33.61 -5.65 0.17
N LEU A 91 -32.29 -5.79 0.36
CA LEU A 91 -31.59 -7.04 0.05
C LEU A 91 -32.12 -8.19 0.91
N ALA A 92 -32.25 -7.96 2.23
CA ALA A 92 -32.81 -8.96 3.12
C ALA A 92 -34.19 -9.43 2.68
N GLU A 93 -35.09 -8.53 2.29
CA GLU A 93 -36.42 -8.86 1.79
C GLU A 93 -36.36 -9.69 0.49
N VAL A 94 -35.56 -9.25 -0.51
CA VAL A 94 -35.44 -9.95 -1.81
C VAL A 94 -34.85 -11.35 -1.66
N PHE A 95 -33.79 -11.51 -0.88
CA PHE A 95 -33.16 -12.81 -0.67
C PHE A 95 -34.00 -13.75 0.25
N SER A 96 -35.06 -13.21 0.80
CA SER A 96 -36.00 -13.90 1.69
C SER A 96 -37.22 -14.44 0.98
N MET A 97 -37.58 -13.89 -0.16
CA MET A 97 -38.80 -14.23 -0.88
C MET A 97 -38.72 -15.60 -1.56
N GLU A 98 -39.87 -16.29 -1.63
CA GLU A 98 -40.06 -17.39 -2.53
C GLU A 98 -40.66 -16.86 -3.84
N TYR A 99 -40.00 -17.17 -4.93
CA TYR A 99 -40.45 -16.74 -6.27
C TYR A 99 -41.26 -17.82 -6.93
N GLY A 100 -42.46 -17.49 -7.40
CA GLY A 100 -43.32 -18.42 -8.15
C GLY A 100 -42.82 -18.67 -9.58
N THR A 101 -42.14 -17.68 -10.17
CA THR A 101 -41.60 -17.73 -11.52
C THR A 101 -40.20 -17.14 -11.64
N PRO A 102 -39.36 -17.62 -12.59
CA PRO A 102 -38.07 -16.99 -12.88
C PRO A 102 -38.18 -15.52 -13.32
N TYR A 103 -39.27 -15.12 -13.94
CA TYR A 103 -39.49 -13.75 -14.36
C TYR A 103 -39.70 -12.81 -13.18
N GLU A 104 -40.49 -13.23 -12.20
CA GLU A 104 -40.70 -12.48 -10.97
C GLU A 104 -39.40 -12.28 -10.20
N GLN A 105 -38.57 -13.32 -10.11
CA GLN A 105 -37.23 -13.22 -9.54
C GLN A 105 -36.36 -12.21 -10.31
N TYR A 106 -36.31 -12.32 -11.65
CA TYR A 106 -35.54 -11.41 -12.51
C TYR A 106 -35.95 -9.95 -12.30
N GLU A 107 -37.25 -9.67 -12.22
CA GLU A 107 -37.78 -8.33 -11.97
C GLU A 107 -37.30 -7.75 -10.63
N GLN A 108 -37.40 -8.53 -9.55
CA GLN A 108 -36.96 -8.10 -8.22
C GLN A 108 -35.43 -7.88 -8.18
N LEU A 109 -34.66 -8.74 -8.79
CA LEU A 109 -33.20 -8.59 -8.86
C LEU A 109 -32.82 -7.33 -9.65
N THR A 110 -33.41 -7.12 -10.82
CA THR A 110 -33.11 -5.96 -11.66
C THR A 110 -33.54 -4.63 -11.02
N GLN A 111 -34.71 -4.62 -10.36
CA GLN A 111 -35.26 -3.37 -9.81
C GLN A 111 -34.70 -3.01 -8.43
N LYS A 112 -34.34 -4.00 -7.62
CA LYS A 112 -33.94 -3.76 -6.23
C LYS A 112 -32.47 -4.09 -5.94
N VAL A 113 -31.95 -5.23 -6.41
CA VAL A 113 -30.60 -5.69 -6.08
C VAL A 113 -29.55 -4.99 -6.94
N ASP A 114 -29.73 -4.98 -8.25
CA ASP A 114 -28.79 -4.34 -9.19
C ASP A 114 -28.51 -2.87 -8.89
N PRO A 115 -29.50 -2.02 -8.60
CA PRO A 115 -29.23 -0.62 -8.28
C PRO A 115 -28.35 -0.47 -7.02
N ILE A 116 -28.56 -1.30 -6.01
CA ILE A 116 -27.77 -1.26 -4.76
C ILE A 116 -26.34 -1.70 -5.03
N LEU A 117 -26.15 -2.88 -5.62
CA LEU A 117 -24.80 -3.45 -5.79
C LEU A 117 -23.97 -2.73 -6.86
N ARG A 118 -24.60 -2.34 -7.98
CA ARG A 118 -23.90 -1.62 -9.06
C ARG A 118 -23.57 -0.17 -8.69
N SER A 119 -24.48 0.55 -8.02
CA SER A 119 -24.17 1.89 -7.54
C SER A 119 -23.06 1.86 -6.50
N SER A 120 -23.07 0.91 -5.59
CA SER A 120 -22.05 0.71 -4.58
C SER A 120 -20.66 0.44 -5.19
N SER A 121 -20.61 -0.39 -6.23
CA SER A 121 -19.37 -0.64 -6.99
C SER A 121 -18.89 0.63 -7.72
N TYR A 122 -19.80 1.41 -8.29
CA TYR A 122 -19.47 2.65 -9.02
C TYR A 122 -18.88 3.75 -8.12
N PHE A 123 -19.47 3.94 -6.93
CA PHE A 123 -19.07 5.02 -6.01
C PHE A 123 -17.80 4.70 -5.20
N HIS A 124 -17.38 3.45 -5.13
CA HIS A 124 -16.15 3.06 -4.43
C HIS A 124 -15.03 2.79 -5.42
N GLY A 125 -14.15 3.77 -5.60
CA GLY A 125 -13.02 3.67 -6.53
C GLY A 125 -12.14 2.46 -6.23
N GLY A 126 -11.89 1.62 -7.25
CA GLY A 126 -11.15 0.37 -7.07
C GLY A 126 -12.02 -0.88 -6.86
N MET A 127 -13.32 -0.73 -6.58
CA MET A 127 -14.25 -1.86 -6.55
C MET A 127 -14.52 -2.34 -7.99
N GLN A 128 -14.23 -3.61 -8.27
CA GLN A 128 -14.48 -4.20 -9.59
C GLN A 128 -15.86 -4.82 -9.67
N ARG A 129 -16.25 -5.58 -8.64
CA ARG A 129 -17.49 -6.36 -8.64
C ARG A 129 -17.97 -6.61 -7.22
N ILE A 130 -19.29 -6.61 -7.07
CA ILE A 130 -19.97 -7.06 -5.85
C ILE A 130 -20.94 -8.15 -6.25
N THR A 131 -20.82 -9.34 -5.64
CA THR A 131 -21.65 -10.51 -5.92
C THR A 131 -22.19 -11.07 -4.61
N ILE A 132 -23.46 -11.46 -4.59
CA ILE A 132 -24.03 -12.24 -3.51
C ILE A 132 -24.17 -13.69 -4.01
N TYR A 133 -23.42 -14.58 -3.41
CA TYR A 133 -23.56 -16.03 -3.63
C TYR A 133 -24.62 -16.56 -2.67
N THR A 134 -25.58 -17.33 -3.19
CA THR A 134 -26.71 -17.82 -2.41
C THR A 134 -27.05 -19.27 -2.76
N ASP A 135 -27.55 -20.03 -1.78
CA ASP A 135 -28.06 -21.39 -1.93
C ASP A 135 -29.61 -21.47 -1.83
N ASN A 136 -30.30 -20.33 -1.83
CA ASN A 136 -31.75 -20.26 -1.68
C ASN A 136 -32.52 -20.66 -2.96
N GLY A 137 -31.86 -21.23 -3.97
CA GLY A 137 -32.47 -21.68 -5.22
C GLY A 137 -32.68 -20.58 -6.25
N MET A 138 -32.13 -19.39 -6.03
CA MET A 138 -32.15 -18.31 -7.03
C MET A 138 -31.34 -18.66 -8.27
N VAL A 139 -31.85 -18.27 -9.44
CA VAL A 139 -31.12 -18.34 -10.70
C VAL A 139 -30.05 -17.29 -10.76
N LYS A 140 -28.90 -17.62 -11.34
CA LYS A 140 -27.81 -16.67 -11.58
C LYS A 140 -28.30 -15.42 -12.32
N HIS A 141 -27.92 -14.24 -11.81
CA HIS A 141 -28.30 -12.96 -12.37
C HIS A 141 -27.06 -12.09 -12.60
N ASP A 142 -26.63 -12.03 -13.86
CA ASP A 142 -25.46 -11.28 -14.32
C ASP A 142 -24.23 -11.51 -13.41
N THR A 143 -23.65 -10.44 -12.87
CA THR A 143 -22.51 -10.48 -11.97
C THR A 143 -22.90 -10.23 -10.50
N THR A 144 -24.17 -9.92 -10.23
CA THR A 144 -24.65 -9.51 -8.91
C THR A 144 -25.13 -10.65 -8.04
N VAL A 145 -25.69 -11.69 -8.63
CA VAL A 145 -26.15 -12.88 -7.89
C VAL A 145 -25.67 -14.16 -8.57
N ALA A 146 -25.13 -15.08 -7.80
CA ALA A 146 -24.66 -16.38 -8.27
C ALA A 146 -24.96 -17.51 -7.26
N PRO A 147 -25.05 -18.77 -7.69
CA PRO A 147 -25.24 -19.89 -6.79
C PRO A 147 -23.97 -20.18 -5.98
N VAL A 148 -24.12 -20.62 -4.73
CA VAL A 148 -23.01 -21.02 -3.85
C VAL A 148 -22.19 -22.16 -4.45
N SER A 149 -22.80 -23.03 -5.27
CA SER A 149 -22.10 -24.11 -5.94
C SER A 149 -20.90 -23.69 -6.82
N GLU A 150 -20.83 -22.42 -7.20
CA GLU A 150 -19.65 -21.89 -7.93
C GLU A 150 -18.42 -21.70 -7.03
N ILE A 151 -18.62 -21.65 -5.71
CA ILE A 151 -17.57 -21.29 -4.74
C ILE A 151 -17.36 -22.32 -3.62
N GLU A 152 -18.26 -23.29 -3.46
CA GLU A 152 -18.26 -24.21 -2.32
C GLU A 152 -16.99 -25.05 -2.17
N GLU A 153 -16.26 -25.31 -3.28
CA GLU A 153 -14.98 -26.02 -3.30
C GLU A 153 -13.77 -25.14 -2.98
N THR A 154 -13.96 -23.83 -2.79
CA THR A 154 -12.85 -22.91 -2.53
C THR A 154 -12.48 -22.82 -1.06
N ASP A 155 -11.17 -22.71 -0.77
CA ASP A 155 -10.67 -22.59 0.61
C ASP A 155 -11.22 -21.34 1.32
N TRP A 156 -11.41 -20.25 0.59
CA TRP A 156 -11.89 -19.00 1.17
C TRP A 156 -13.37 -19.08 1.57
N TYR A 157 -14.18 -19.90 0.88
CA TYR A 157 -15.56 -20.13 1.26
C TYR A 157 -15.66 -20.79 2.64
N GLN A 158 -14.87 -21.85 2.86
CA GLN A 158 -14.85 -22.57 4.14
C GLN A 158 -14.41 -21.63 5.28
N LYS A 159 -13.35 -20.84 5.06
CA LYS A 159 -12.90 -19.83 6.04
C LYS A 159 -13.97 -18.80 6.35
N THR A 160 -14.75 -18.37 5.36
CA THR A 160 -15.84 -17.40 5.56
C THR A 160 -17.00 -17.99 6.34
N LEU A 161 -17.26 -19.30 6.25
CA LEU A 161 -18.26 -19.98 7.07
C LEU A 161 -17.81 -20.11 8.53
N GLU A 162 -16.53 -20.41 8.77
CA GLU A 162 -15.94 -20.51 10.11
C GLU A 162 -15.89 -19.15 10.83
N HIS A 163 -15.63 -18.08 10.06
CA HIS A 163 -15.52 -16.71 10.55
C HIS A 163 -16.56 -15.82 9.83
N PRO A 164 -17.79 -15.73 10.33
CA PRO A 164 -18.89 -15.08 9.62
C PRO A 164 -18.76 -13.55 9.50
N GLY A 165 -17.72 -12.93 10.09
CA GLY A 165 -17.37 -11.53 9.89
C GLY A 165 -16.84 -11.24 8.49
N LEU A 166 -16.40 -10.00 8.28
CA LEU A 166 -15.72 -9.62 7.05
C LEU A 166 -14.30 -10.21 7.04
N ASN A 167 -13.98 -10.98 6.02
CA ASN A 167 -12.68 -11.59 5.80
C ASN A 167 -12.05 -11.04 4.53
N TRP A 168 -10.78 -10.65 4.59
CA TRP A 168 -10.00 -10.23 3.45
C TRP A 168 -9.10 -11.36 2.94
N PHE A 169 -9.07 -11.53 1.62
CA PHE A 169 -8.26 -12.54 0.94
C PHE A 169 -7.38 -11.86 -0.10
N VAL A 170 -6.09 -12.17 -0.04
CA VAL A 170 -5.12 -11.66 -1.00
C VAL A 170 -4.30 -12.80 -1.58
N ASN A 171 -4.10 -12.78 -2.90
CA ASN A 171 -3.17 -13.66 -3.60
C ASN A 171 -2.16 -12.81 -4.36
N TYR A 172 -0.93 -12.76 -3.86
CA TYR A 172 0.16 -12.02 -4.48
C TYR A 172 0.51 -12.51 -5.89
N GLN A 173 0.47 -13.83 -6.12
CA GLN A 173 0.83 -14.43 -7.41
C GLN A 173 -0.19 -14.10 -8.50
N GLU A 174 -1.46 -14.18 -8.17
CA GLU A 174 -2.56 -13.91 -9.09
C GLU A 174 -2.95 -12.43 -9.14
N LYS A 175 -2.36 -11.59 -8.27
CA LYS A 175 -2.70 -10.18 -8.13
C LYS A 175 -4.20 -9.95 -7.86
N THR A 176 -4.78 -10.81 -7.02
CA THR A 176 -6.20 -10.73 -6.63
C THR A 176 -6.33 -10.27 -5.19
N LEU A 177 -7.33 -9.43 -4.96
CA LEU A 177 -7.72 -8.95 -3.64
C LEU A 177 -9.24 -8.88 -3.58
N PHE A 178 -9.81 -9.59 -2.64
CA PHE A 178 -11.25 -9.57 -2.42
C PHE A 178 -11.59 -9.73 -0.95
N SER A 179 -12.81 -9.35 -0.59
CA SER A 179 -13.36 -9.66 0.72
C SER A 179 -14.60 -10.53 0.59
N ALA A 180 -14.82 -11.37 1.60
CA ALA A 180 -16.00 -12.21 1.69
C ALA A 180 -16.59 -12.16 3.10
N ARG A 181 -17.92 -12.18 3.18
CA ARG A 181 -18.69 -12.12 4.43
C ARG A 181 -19.95 -12.95 4.35
N LYS A 182 -20.23 -13.73 5.38
CA LYS A 182 -21.52 -14.40 5.52
C LYS A 182 -22.59 -13.37 5.88
N LEU A 183 -23.66 -13.31 5.08
CA LEU A 183 -24.82 -12.47 5.34
C LEU A 183 -25.85 -13.24 6.17
N SER A 184 -26.35 -12.59 7.21
CA SER A 184 -27.41 -13.13 8.07
C SER A 184 -28.67 -12.30 7.86
N PHE A 185 -29.46 -12.64 6.86
CA PHE A 185 -30.74 -11.98 6.62
C PHE A 185 -31.78 -12.52 7.61
N SER A 186 -32.33 -11.65 8.46
CA SER A 186 -33.32 -12.03 9.48
C SER A 186 -34.64 -12.40 8.81
N GLY A 187 -35.16 -13.58 9.08
CA GLY A 187 -36.55 -13.96 8.77
C GLY A 187 -36.76 -14.98 7.68
N VAL A 188 -35.73 -15.69 7.23
CA VAL A 188 -35.85 -16.54 6.06
C VAL A 188 -35.11 -17.86 6.17
N ARG A 189 -35.52 -18.79 5.31
CA ARG A 189 -34.90 -20.12 5.09
C ARG A 189 -33.46 -20.17 5.57
N GLU A 190 -33.12 -21.21 6.28
CA GLU A 190 -31.75 -21.58 6.59
C GLU A 190 -30.98 -21.79 5.28
N GLY A 191 -30.43 -20.69 4.74
CA GLY A 191 -29.64 -20.67 3.53
C GLY A 191 -28.36 -19.90 3.75
N VAL A 192 -27.31 -20.25 3.01
CA VAL A 192 -26.04 -19.55 3.02
C VAL A 192 -26.07 -18.42 2.00
N ASN A 193 -25.82 -17.21 2.49
CA ASN A 193 -25.62 -16.05 1.63
C ASN A 193 -24.24 -15.48 1.88
N ILE A 194 -23.41 -15.35 0.87
CA ILE A 194 -22.05 -14.81 0.96
C ILE A 194 -21.95 -13.56 0.11
N LEU A 195 -21.63 -12.44 0.75
CA LEU A 195 -21.24 -11.22 0.06
C LEU A 195 -19.78 -11.36 -0.36
N TYR A 196 -19.50 -11.22 -1.65
CA TYR A 196 -18.16 -11.19 -2.24
C TYR A 196 -17.92 -9.83 -2.87
N MET A 197 -16.83 -9.18 -2.51
CA MET A 197 -16.43 -7.87 -3.03
C MET A 197 -15.02 -7.97 -3.62
N ASP A 198 -14.94 -7.83 -4.95
CA ASP A 198 -13.70 -7.88 -5.72
C ASP A 198 -13.10 -6.48 -5.85
N VAL A 199 -11.86 -6.34 -5.44
CA VAL A 199 -11.14 -5.05 -5.42
C VAL A 199 -9.99 -5.08 -6.40
N ASP A 200 -9.82 -4.03 -7.16
CA ASP A 200 -8.71 -3.86 -8.09
C ASP A 200 -7.38 -3.77 -7.32
N TYR A 201 -6.68 -4.87 -7.28
CA TYR A 201 -5.39 -5.01 -6.61
C TYR A 201 -4.40 -3.92 -7.05
N GLN A 202 -4.33 -3.63 -8.35
CA GLN A 202 -3.40 -2.64 -8.89
C GLN A 202 -3.80 -1.23 -8.47
N LYS A 203 -5.09 -0.88 -8.57
CA LYS A 203 -5.57 0.44 -8.15
C LYS A 203 -5.39 0.70 -6.66
N LEU A 204 -5.45 -0.34 -5.83
CA LEU A 204 -5.21 -0.19 -4.40
C LEU A 204 -3.73 0.08 -4.09
N PHE A 205 -2.81 -0.67 -4.68
CA PHE A 205 -1.40 -0.66 -4.25
C PHE A 205 -0.49 0.23 -5.10
N THR A 206 -0.73 0.38 -6.42
CA THR A 206 0.13 1.13 -7.33
C THR A 206 0.36 2.60 -6.93
N PRO A 207 -0.65 3.36 -6.45
CA PRO A 207 -0.43 4.76 -6.05
C PRO A 207 0.65 4.94 -4.98
N TYR A 208 0.81 3.97 -4.10
CA TYR A 208 1.84 4.00 -3.05
C TYR A 208 3.23 3.68 -3.59
N ALA A 209 3.31 2.83 -4.60
CA ALA A 209 4.56 2.51 -5.27
C ALA A 209 5.05 3.62 -6.20
N GLU A 210 4.14 4.32 -6.88
CA GLU A 210 4.49 5.42 -7.80
C GLU A 210 5.12 6.62 -7.11
N THR A 211 4.79 6.85 -5.86
CA THR A 211 5.31 7.98 -5.07
C THR A 211 6.71 7.70 -4.50
N LEU A 212 7.22 6.47 -4.64
CA LEU A 212 8.58 6.14 -4.21
C LEU A 212 9.62 6.87 -5.05
N ILE A 213 10.52 7.55 -4.35
CA ILE A 213 11.71 8.16 -4.96
C ILE A 213 12.59 7.03 -5.53
N SER A 214 13.23 7.28 -6.66
CA SER A 214 14.13 6.36 -7.35
C SER A 214 15.07 5.60 -6.39
N GLU A 215 15.21 4.28 -6.61
CA GLU A 215 16.07 3.34 -5.87
C GLU A 215 15.52 2.80 -4.54
N CYS A 216 14.21 2.84 -4.33
CA CYS A 216 13.56 2.19 -3.18
C CYS A 216 12.68 1.01 -3.61
N GLY A 217 12.53 0.02 -2.74
CA GLY A 217 11.53 -1.05 -2.85
C GLY A 217 10.43 -0.86 -1.82
N LEU A 218 9.17 -1.05 -2.22
CA LEU A 218 8.02 -1.14 -1.32
C LEU A 218 7.59 -2.59 -1.19
N TYR A 219 7.55 -3.06 0.05
CA TYR A 219 7.06 -4.39 0.40
C TYR A 219 5.94 -4.23 1.42
N ILE A 220 4.78 -4.82 1.11
CA ILE A 220 3.64 -4.88 2.03
C ILE A 220 3.44 -6.34 2.41
N THR A 221 3.38 -6.61 3.70
CA THR A 221 3.14 -7.95 4.24
C THR A 221 1.89 -7.94 5.13
N ASP A 222 1.24 -9.09 5.25
CA ASP A 222 0.18 -9.28 6.24
C ASP A 222 0.76 -9.43 7.67
N GLN A 223 -0.12 -9.66 8.63
CA GLN A 223 0.29 -9.84 10.04
C GLN A 223 1.12 -11.10 10.29
N GLU A 224 1.04 -12.08 9.39
CA GLU A 224 1.82 -13.34 9.44
C GLU A 224 3.17 -13.20 8.72
N GLY A 225 3.45 -12.03 8.12
CA GLY A 225 4.66 -11.76 7.35
C GLY A 225 4.62 -12.27 5.91
N LYS A 226 3.47 -12.73 5.42
CA LYS A 226 3.30 -13.16 4.04
C LYS A 226 3.25 -11.95 3.11
N LEU A 227 3.96 -12.02 1.98
CA LEU A 227 4.01 -10.94 1.00
C LEU A 227 2.64 -10.71 0.36
N VAL A 228 2.16 -9.48 0.45
CA VAL A 228 0.91 -8.99 -0.13
C VAL A 228 1.19 -8.20 -1.40
N PHE A 229 2.19 -7.31 -1.39
CA PHE A 229 2.55 -6.49 -2.53
C PHE A 229 4.05 -6.21 -2.55
N GLU A 230 4.62 -6.17 -3.74
CA GLU A 230 6.01 -5.81 -3.97
C GLU A 230 6.13 -4.93 -5.23
N GLU A 231 6.83 -3.83 -5.08
CA GLU A 231 7.27 -2.99 -6.20
C GLU A 231 8.69 -2.53 -5.92
N SER A 232 9.62 -2.82 -6.81
CA SER A 232 11.02 -2.39 -6.68
C SER A 232 11.43 -1.60 -7.93
N ARG A 233 11.89 -0.37 -7.72
CA ARG A 233 12.41 0.49 -8.78
C ARG A 233 13.95 0.58 -8.70
N PHE A 234 14.61 -0.55 -8.55
CA PHE A 234 16.05 -0.57 -8.74
C PHE A 234 16.35 -0.46 -10.22
N SER A 235 16.84 0.70 -10.65
CA SER A 235 17.43 0.85 -11.97
C SER A 235 18.68 -0.04 -12.03
N GLY A 236 18.51 -1.26 -12.52
CA GLY A 236 19.62 -2.15 -12.77
C GLY A 236 20.57 -1.48 -13.77
N LYS A 237 21.79 -1.17 -13.31
CA LYS A 237 22.94 -0.95 -14.18
C LYS A 237 23.57 -2.28 -14.50
#